data_95d44e39d56089d94f73ac21ef5ce12a
#
_entry.id   95d44e39d56089d94f73ac21ef5ce12a
#
_cell.length_a   1.000
_cell.length_b   1.000
_cell.length_c   1.000
_cell.angle_alpha   90.00
_cell.angle_beta   90.00
_cell.angle_gamma   90.00
#
_symmetry.space_group_name_H-M   'P 1'
#
loop_
_entity.id
_entity.type
_entity.pdbx_description
1 polymer ?
#
loop_
_entity_poly.entity_id
_entity_poly.type
_entity_poly.pdbx_seq_one_letter_code
_entity_poly.pdbx_strand_id
1 'polypeptide(L)'
;MGDWRNMKEAVLIGAGQTGRGFIAPILQTNAYHITFIDKNKELIDRLNAEKSYTVHYFGDGKEPVTVTGYDAYTTADEEVIEKLAHSDLITTSVFAGNIKKLVGLLSAAAELCGEKQLRIVCCENGVHVKQPLVDANISDSISEGVIFCTTLQPKEKSLALISEDVAELPVDGSVKGMIPDIVGMPLEADFPSLIQRKIYTYNFM
;
A
#
# COMPACT_ATOMS: atom_id res chain seq x y z
N MET A 1 0.08 26.39 3.75
CA MET A 1 1.07 25.52 3.09
C MET A 1 1.83 24.81 4.20
N GLY A 2 1.50 23.55 4.45
CA GLY A 2 2.21 22.77 5.48
C GLY A 2 3.67 22.57 5.08
N ASP A 3 4.56 22.54 6.06
CA ASP A 3 6.00 22.32 5.83
C ASP A 3 6.20 20.84 5.42
N TRP A 4 6.24 20.57 4.12
CA TRP A 4 6.43 19.24 3.52
C TRP A 4 7.74 18.54 3.95
N ARG A 5 8.68 19.30 4.52
CA ARG A 5 10.00 18.79 4.95
C ARG A 5 9.98 17.86 6.16
N ASN A 6 8.86 17.75 6.87
CA ASN A 6 8.68 16.90 8.04
C ASN A 6 7.56 15.84 7.87
N MET A 7 7.04 15.65 6.66
CA MET A 7 6.06 14.58 6.42
C MET A 7 6.75 13.23 6.38
N LYS A 8 6.07 12.21 6.90
CA LYS A 8 6.51 10.83 6.74
C LYS A 8 6.31 10.40 5.28
N GLU A 9 7.22 9.60 4.76
CA GLU A 9 7.18 9.11 3.39
C GLU A 9 6.63 7.69 3.34
N ALA A 10 5.57 7.46 2.55
CA ALA A 10 5.07 6.13 2.27
C ALA A 10 5.17 5.81 0.78
N VAL A 11 5.70 4.64 0.47
CA VAL A 11 5.67 4.10 -0.90
C VAL A 11 4.57 3.06 -1.00
N LEU A 12 3.70 3.19 -2.01
CA LEU A 12 2.66 2.23 -2.33
C LEU A 12 2.97 1.59 -3.68
N ILE A 13 3.42 0.31 -3.65
CA ILE A 13 3.69 -0.46 -4.86
C ILE A 13 2.40 -1.16 -5.31
N GLY A 14 1.90 -0.78 -6.48
CA GLY A 14 0.62 -1.21 -7.01
C GLY A 14 -0.43 -0.11 -6.88
N ALA A 15 -0.44 0.85 -7.82
CA ALA A 15 -1.39 1.94 -7.89
C ALA A 15 -2.75 1.52 -8.49
N GLY A 16 -3.13 0.25 -8.37
CA GLY A 16 -4.41 -0.29 -8.82
C GLY A 16 -5.60 0.28 -8.03
N GLN A 17 -6.76 -0.35 -8.20
CA GLN A 17 -8.00 0.10 -7.54
C GLN A 17 -7.88 0.07 -6.02
N THR A 18 -7.46 -1.05 -5.44
CA THR A 18 -7.32 -1.22 -3.99
C THR A 18 -6.24 -0.30 -3.43
N GLY A 19 -5.08 -0.20 -4.06
CA GLY A 19 -4.01 0.69 -3.63
C GLY A 19 -4.47 2.15 -3.55
N ARG A 20 -5.04 2.67 -4.63
CA ARG A 20 -5.52 4.06 -4.70
C ARG A 20 -6.81 4.30 -3.92
N GLY A 21 -7.73 3.33 -3.90
CA GLY A 21 -9.06 3.52 -3.34
C GLY A 21 -9.20 3.19 -1.87
N PHE A 22 -8.30 2.38 -1.31
CA PHE A 22 -8.37 1.98 0.09
C PHE A 22 -7.10 2.32 0.87
N ILE A 23 -5.92 1.92 0.39
CA ILE A 23 -4.68 2.12 1.15
C ILE A 23 -4.26 3.61 1.15
N ALA A 24 -4.30 4.27 0.00
CA ALA A 24 -3.87 5.67 -0.11
C ALA A 24 -4.69 6.64 0.76
N PRO A 25 -6.03 6.57 0.86
CA PRO A 25 -6.80 7.36 1.82
C PRO A 25 -6.36 7.17 3.27
N ILE A 26 -6.05 5.95 3.70
CA ILE A 26 -5.53 5.67 5.05
C ILE A 26 -4.19 6.39 5.25
N LEU A 27 -3.25 6.24 4.34
CA LEU A 27 -1.93 6.88 4.42
C LEU A 27 -2.05 8.42 4.44
N GLN A 28 -2.89 8.99 3.58
CA GLN A 28 -3.10 10.44 3.53
C GLN A 28 -3.72 10.98 4.84
N THR A 29 -4.69 10.27 5.43
CA THR A 29 -5.29 10.64 6.71
C THR A 29 -4.25 10.68 7.84
N ASN A 30 -3.21 9.87 7.74
CA ASN A 30 -2.09 9.83 8.69
C ASN A 30 -0.93 10.76 8.30
N ALA A 31 -1.16 11.71 7.41
CA ALA A 31 -0.21 12.72 6.97
C ALA A 31 1.07 12.17 6.33
N TYR A 32 0.97 11.02 5.64
CA TYR A 32 2.05 10.54 4.79
C TYR A 32 2.04 11.26 3.45
N HIS A 33 3.21 11.64 2.96
CA HIS A 33 3.43 11.88 1.54
C HIS A 33 3.50 10.54 0.83
N ILE A 34 2.70 10.35 -0.23
CA ILE A 34 2.54 9.06 -0.91
C ILE A 34 3.33 9.07 -2.20
N THR A 35 4.19 8.08 -2.39
CA THR A 35 4.80 7.77 -3.68
C THR A 35 4.16 6.51 -4.25
N PHE A 36 3.40 6.64 -5.34
CA PHE A 36 2.86 5.50 -6.08
C PHE A 36 3.92 4.90 -7.01
N ILE A 37 4.03 3.58 -7.02
CA ILE A 37 4.86 2.84 -7.97
C ILE A 37 4.00 1.78 -8.66
N ASP A 38 3.95 1.79 -9.99
CA ASP A 38 3.23 0.79 -10.77
C ASP A 38 3.95 0.50 -12.10
N LYS A 39 3.75 -0.71 -12.62
CA LYS A 39 4.25 -1.08 -13.96
C LYS A 39 3.43 -0.46 -15.11
N ASN A 40 2.20 -0.01 -14.83
CA ASN A 40 1.29 0.56 -15.82
C ASN A 40 1.63 2.03 -16.07
N LYS A 41 2.43 2.26 -17.12
CA LYS A 41 2.86 3.60 -17.48
C LYS A 41 1.70 4.55 -17.77
N GLU A 42 0.63 4.08 -18.45
CA GLU A 42 -0.53 4.92 -18.73
C GLU A 42 -1.22 5.43 -17.46
N LEU A 43 -1.32 4.58 -16.43
CA LEU A 43 -1.85 4.97 -15.13
C LEU A 43 -0.93 6.00 -14.45
N ILE A 44 0.38 5.77 -14.45
CA ILE A 44 1.37 6.68 -13.86
C ILE A 44 1.36 8.03 -14.57
N ASP A 45 1.33 8.05 -15.89
CA ASP A 45 1.25 9.30 -16.68
C ASP A 45 -0.01 10.11 -16.30
N ARG A 46 -1.17 9.44 -16.12
CA ARG A 46 -2.41 10.10 -15.70
C ARG A 46 -2.33 10.62 -14.25
N LEU A 47 -1.79 9.84 -13.32
CA LEU A 47 -1.59 10.29 -11.95
C LEU A 47 -0.72 11.56 -11.92
N ASN A 48 0.33 11.58 -12.72
CA ASN A 48 1.23 12.74 -12.84
C ASN A 48 0.58 13.93 -13.52
N ALA A 49 -0.33 13.72 -14.48
CA ALA A 49 -1.03 14.79 -15.17
C ALA A 49 -2.15 15.41 -14.32
N GLU A 50 -2.95 14.58 -13.62
CA GLU A 50 -4.12 15.03 -12.86
C GLU A 50 -3.77 15.49 -11.45
N LYS A 51 -2.70 14.96 -10.85
CA LYS A 51 -2.19 15.31 -9.50
C LYS A 51 -3.20 15.18 -8.35
N SER A 52 -4.39 14.70 -8.64
CA SER A 52 -5.44 14.42 -7.66
C SER A 52 -6.47 13.44 -8.21
N TYR A 53 -7.15 12.72 -7.32
CA TYR A 53 -8.32 11.92 -7.66
C TYR A 53 -9.24 11.78 -6.45
N THR A 54 -10.51 11.45 -6.70
CA THR A 54 -11.52 11.30 -5.65
C THR A 54 -11.89 9.84 -5.45
N VAL A 55 -11.96 9.43 -4.20
CA VAL A 55 -12.53 8.16 -3.76
C VAL A 55 -13.90 8.44 -3.16
N HIS A 56 -14.94 7.94 -3.81
CA HIS A 56 -16.31 7.92 -3.31
C HIS A 56 -16.55 6.64 -2.52
N TYR A 57 -17.56 6.63 -1.69
CA TYR A 57 -17.92 5.44 -0.91
C TYR A 57 -19.31 4.94 -1.29
N PHE A 58 -19.54 3.63 -1.16
CA PHE A 58 -20.87 3.06 -1.36
C PHE A 58 -21.81 3.53 -0.24
N GLY A 59 -23.02 3.93 -0.63
CA GLY A 59 -24.00 4.49 0.31
C GLY A 59 -23.81 5.98 0.55
N ASP A 60 -24.70 6.56 1.36
CA ASP A 60 -24.80 8.02 1.55
C ASP A 60 -24.13 8.50 2.85
N GLY A 61 -23.36 7.61 3.53
CA GLY A 61 -22.92 7.86 4.90
C GLY A 61 -21.52 8.47 5.06
N LYS A 62 -20.68 8.44 4.02
CA LYS A 62 -19.29 8.90 4.12
C LYS A 62 -18.96 9.88 3.01
N GLU A 63 -18.40 11.01 3.40
CA GLU A 63 -17.94 12.03 2.47
C GLU A 63 -16.79 11.50 1.58
N PRO A 64 -16.77 11.87 0.29
CA PRO A 64 -15.68 11.50 -0.61
C PRO A 64 -14.34 12.04 -0.12
N VAL A 65 -13.29 11.26 -0.31
CA VAL A 65 -11.91 11.67 -0.01
C VAL A 65 -11.17 12.02 -1.29
N THR A 66 -10.56 13.20 -1.34
CA THR A 66 -9.68 13.59 -2.44
C THR A 66 -8.23 13.30 -2.06
N VAL A 67 -7.58 12.42 -2.80
CA VAL A 67 -6.15 12.11 -2.64
C VAL A 67 -5.33 13.06 -3.51
N THR A 68 -4.40 13.78 -2.87
CA THR A 68 -3.57 14.82 -3.51
C THR A 68 -2.14 14.82 -2.96
N GLY A 69 -1.25 15.59 -3.56
CA GLY A 69 0.10 15.82 -3.03
C GLY A 69 0.95 14.55 -3.05
N TYR A 70 0.78 13.71 -4.03
CA TYR A 70 1.53 12.48 -4.22
C TYR A 70 2.49 12.58 -5.42
N ASP A 71 3.49 11.70 -5.44
CA ASP A 71 4.32 11.42 -6.60
C ASP A 71 3.94 10.07 -7.22
N ALA A 72 4.25 9.87 -8.50
CA ALA A 72 3.98 8.60 -9.17
C ALA A 72 5.09 8.25 -10.17
N TYR A 73 5.59 7.01 -10.07
CA TYR A 73 6.69 6.47 -10.88
C TYR A 73 6.35 5.12 -11.46
N THR A 74 6.93 4.80 -12.61
CA THR A 74 6.91 3.42 -13.11
C THR A 74 7.96 2.59 -12.37
N THR A 75 7.79 1.27 -12.34
CA THR A 75 8.80 0.37 -11.75
C THR A 75 10.17 0.41 -12.44
N ALA A 76 10.28 1.08 -13.59
CA ALA A 76 11.51 1.19 -14.38
C ALA A 76 12.23 2.56 -14.22
N ASP A 77 11.62 3.50 -13.49
CA ASP A 77 12.21 4.82 -13.27
C ASP A 77 13.39 4.71 -12.28
N GLU A 78 14.46 5.44 -12.55
CA GLU A 78 15.73 5.35 -11.81
C GLU A 78 15.57 5.77 -10.34
N GLU A 79 14.65 6.68 -10.05
CA GLU A 79 14.40 7.22 -8.71
C GLU A 79 13.72 6.22 -7.76
N VAL A 80 13.13 5.14 -8.27
CA VAL A 80 12.29 4.20 -7.49
C VAL A 80 13.07 3.55 -6.35
N ILE A 81 14.30 3.14 -6.59
CA ILE A 81 15.14 2.50 -5.56
C ILE A 81 15.40 3.47 -4.41
N GLU A 82 15.73 4.74 -4.74
CA GLU A 82 15.97 5.78 -3.75
C GLU A 82 14.69 6.11 -2.96
N LYS A 83 13.54 6.22 -3.62
CA LYS A 83 12.24 6.44 -2.96
C LYS A 83 11.91 5.32 -1.98
N LEU A 84 12.14 4.06 -2.35
CA LEU A 84 11.95 2.91 -1.47
C LEU A 84 12.90 2.93 -0.26
N ALA A 85 14.19 3.17 -0.50
CA ALA A 85 15.20 3.17 0.57
C ALA A 85 14.97 4.27 1.62
N HIS A 86 14.46 5.43 1.21
CA HIS A 86 14.24 6.57 2.11
C HIS A 86 12.83 6.60 2.73
N SER A 87 11.92 5.72 2.31
CA SER A 87 10.56 5.69 2.85
C SER A 87 10.51 5.25 4.32
N ASP A 88 9.48 5.71 5.04
CA ASP A 88 9.18 5.26 6.39
C ASP A 88 8.31 4.01 6.40
N LEU A 89 7.56 3.80 5.32
CA LEU A 89 6.67 2.66 5.14
C LEU A 89 6.55 2.30 3.66
N ILE A 90 6.60 1.02 3.36
CA ILE A 90 6.28 0.45 2.05
C ILE A 90 5.03 -0.41 2.19
N THR A 91 4.01 -0.15 1.38
CA THR A 91 2.84 -1.02 1.25
C THR A 91 2.79 -1.62 -0.15
N THR A 92 2.32 -2.85 -0.28
CA THR A 92 2.14 -3.48 -1.59
C THR A 92 0.68 -3.80 -1.87
N SER A 93 0.27 -3.71 -3.13
CA SER A 93 -1.07 -4.05 -3.62
C SER A 93 -0.97 -4.51 -5.09
N VAL A 94 -0.23 -5.61 -5.33
CA VAL A 94 0.17 -6.07 -6.67
C VAL A 94 -0.37 -7.46 -7.04
N PHE A 95 -1.31 -8.00 -6.26
CA PHE A 95 -1.73 -9.41 -6.23
C PHE A 95 -0.63 -10.36 -5.71
N ALA A 96 -1.02 -11.34 -4.88
CA ALA A 96 -0.11 -12.25 -4.17
C ALA A 96 0.93 -12.91 -5.10
N GLY A 97 0.53 -13.38 -6.29
CA GLY A 97 1.43 -14.01 -7.26
C GLY A 97 2.52 -13.09 -7.83
N ASN A 98 2.43 -11.78 -7.64
CA ASN A 98 3.39 -10.80 -8.14
C ASN A 98 4.41 -10.36 -7.09
N ILE A 99 4.22 -10.66 -5.80
CA ILE A 99 5.17 -10.29 -4.73
C ILE A 99 6.59 -10.75 -5.06
N LYS A 100 6.75 -11.97 -5.55
CA LYS A 100 8.07 -12.50 -5.94
C LYS A 100 8.80 -11.66 -7.01
N LYS A 101 8.07 -10.88 -7.81
CA LYS A 101 8.66 -10.00 -8.83
C LYS A 101 9.24 -8.72 -8.23
N LEU A 102 8.89 -8.39 -6.99
CA LEU A 102 9.40 -7.24 -6.28
C LEU A 102 10.73 -7.52 -5.57
N VAL A 103 11.15 -8.80 -5.45
CA VAL A 103 12.37 -9.20 -4.74
C VAL A 103 13.57 -8.40 -5.20
N GLY A 104 13.86 -8.35 -6.51
CA GLY A 104 15.03 -7.65 -7.03
C GLY A 104 15.00 -6.14 -6.71
N LEU A 105 13.84 -5.50 -6.88
CA LEU A 105 13.66 -4.08 -6.60
C LEU A 105 13.84 -3.76 -5.11
N LEU A 106 13.21 -4.55 -4.24
CA LEU A 106 13.28 -4.35 -2.80
C LEU A 106 14.64 -4.74 -2.21
N SER A 107 15.34 -5.72 -2.79
CA SER A 107 16.73 -6.03 -2.40
C SER A 107 17.67 -4.86 -2.70
N ALA A 108 17.58 -4.26 -3.88
CA ALA A 108 18.38 -3.10 -4.22
C ALA A 108 18.10 -1.90 -3.30
N ALA A 109 16.83 -1.68 -2.93
CA ALA A 109 16.46 -0.66 -1.96
C ALA A 109 16.99 -0.96 -0.55
N ALA A 110 16.96 -2.23 -0.12
CA ALA A 110 17.51 -2.66 1.18
C ALA A 110 19.04 -2.46 1.26
N GLU A 111 19.76 -2.75 0.19
CA GLU A 111 21.20 -2.49 0.09
C GLU A 111 21.51 -1.00 0.22
N LEU A 112 20.73 -0.13 -0.43
CA LEU A 112 20.89 1.33 -0.36
C LEU A 112 20.49 1.89 1.01
N CYS A 113 19.51 1.28 1.68
CA CYS A 113 18.99 1.67 2.98
C CYS A 113 20.04 1.52 4.12
N GLY A 114 21.00 0.61 3.97
CA GLY A 114 22.04 0.34 4.96
C GLY A 114 21.48 -0.21 6.27
N GLU A 115 21.86 0.43 7.39
CA GLU A 115 21.39 -0.01 8.73
C GLU A 115 19.90 0.28 9.00
N LYS A 116 19.29 1.22 8.27
CA LYS A 116 17.85 1.48 8.33
C LYS A 116 17.13 0.36 7.57
N GLN A 117 16.44 -0.52 8.28
CA GLN A 117 15.65 -1.57 7.62
C GLN A 117 14.39 -1.02 6.94
N LEU A 118 14.04 -1.61 5.80
CA LEU A 118 12.76 -1.35 5.14
C LEU A 118 11.61 -1.87 6.01
N ARG A 119 10.54 -1.09 6.14
CA ARG A 119 9.28 -1.50 6.78
C ARG A 119 8.26 -1.78 5.70
N ILE A 120 7.86 -3.05 5.56
CA ILE A 120 7.01 -3.49 4.45
C ILE A 120 5.73 -4.14 4.98
N VAL A 121 4.59 -3.73 4.44
CA VAL A 121 3.29 -4.39 4.65
C VAL A 121 2.79 -4.92 3.31
N CYS A 122 2.69 -6.23 3.19
CA CYS A 122 2.10 -6.89 2.03
C CYS A 122 0.58 -6.92 2.17
N CYS A 123 -0.13 -6.08 1.40
CA CYS A 123 -1.58 -5.91 1.48
C CYS A 123 -2.32 -6.72 0.41
N GLU A 124 -1.88 -7.93 0.12
CA GLU A 124 -2.49 -8.81 -0.85
C GLU A 124 -3.48 -9.78 -0.22
N ASN A 125 -4.49 -10.12 -1.00
CA ASN A 125 -5.42 -11.20 -0.64
C ASN A 125 -4.79 -12.57 -0.89
N GLY A 126 -4.03 -13.07 0.07
CA GLY A 126 -3.35 -14.36 0.03
C GLY A 126 -2.90 -14.80 1.43
N VAL A 127 -2.38 -16.02 1.54
CA VAL A 127 -1.78 -16.56 2.76
C VAL A 127 -0.28 -16.63 2.55
N HIS A 128 0.51 -16.21 3.55
CA HIS A 128 1.97 -16.17 3.47
C HIS A 128 2.51 -15.39 2.26
N VAL A 129 1.83 -14.31 1.89
CA VAL A 129 2.18 -13.49 0.72
C VAL A 129 3.56 -12.85 0.85
N LYS A 130 4.01 -12.57 2.07
CA LYS A 130 5.34 -12.02 2.37
C LYS A 130 6.49 -13.00 2.17
N GLN A 131 6.21 -14.30 2.09
CA GLN A 131 7.25 -15.34 2.14
C GLN A 131 8.39 -15.16 1.12
N PRO A 132 8.12 -14.79 -0.16
CA PRO A 132 9.22 -14.55 -1.10
C PRO A 132 10.19 -13.43 -0.69
N LEU A 133 9.70 -12.43 0.05
CA LEU A 133 10.54 -11.33 0.55
C LEU A 133 11.33 -11.75 1.79
N VAL A 134 10.73 -12.57 2.65
CA VAL A 134 11.39 -13.16 3.83
C VAL A 134 12.50 -14.10 3.39
N ASP A 135 12.23 -15.01 2.44
CA ASP A 135 13.21 -15.95 1.90
C ASP A 135 14.41 -15.25 1.24
N ALA A 136 14.18 -14.06 0.69
CA ALA A 136 15.23 -13.22 0.11
C ALA A 136 15.96 -12.34 1.14
N ASN A 137 15.62 -12.44 2.42
CA ASN A 137 16.29 -11.72 3.52
C ASN A 137 16.28 -10.18 3.35
N ILE A 138 15.18 -9.63 2.81
CA ILE A 138 15.10 -8.21 2.46
C ILE A 138 15.04 -7.33 3.71
N SER A 139 14.31 -7.74 4.74
CA SER A 139 14.15 -7.01 5.99
C SER A 139 13.55 -7.92 7.07
N ASP A 140 13.87 -7.63 8.34
CA ASP A 140 13.20 -8.25 9.50
C ASP A 140 11.81 -7.64 9.78
N SER A 141 11.50 -6.51 9.14
CA SER A 141 10.25 -5.75 9.33
C SER A 141 9.29 -5.91 8.15
N ILE A 142 8.96 -7.16 7.81
CA ILE A 142 7.97 -7.48 6.75
C ILE A 142 6.73 -8.09 7.39
N SER A 143 5.59 -7.45 7.19
CA SER A 143 4.29 -7.88 7.68
C SER A 143 3.29 -8.13 6.57
N GLU A 144 2.13 -8.65 6.94
CA GLU A 144 0.98 -8.84 6.06
C GLU A 144 -0.20 -8.01 6.56
N GLY A 145 -0.96 -7.42 5.64
CA GLY A 145 -2.23 -6.77 5.91
C GLY A 145 -3.39 -7.56 5.31
N VAL A 146 -4.58 -7.43 5.90
CA VAL A 146 -5.79 -8.08 5.41
C VAL A 146 -6.73 -7.03 4.84
N ILE A 147 -7.05 -7.14 3.55
CA ILE A 147 -8.00 -6.24 2.88
C ILE A 147 -9.36 -6.93 2.76
N PHE A 148 -10.37 -6.32 3.38
CA PHE A 148 -11.77 -6.71 3.27
C PHE A 148 -12.58 -5.70 2.44
N CYS A 149 -11.92 -4.81 1.74
CA CYS A 149 -12.50 -3.70 1.01
C CYS A 149 -12.56 -4.01 -0.49
N THR A 150 -13.74 -3.84 -1.08
CA THR A 150 -13.92 -3.83 -2.53
C THR A 150 -13.82 -2.41 -3.05
N THR A 151 -13.02 -2.21 -4.09
CA THR A 151 -12.88 -0.93 -4.77
C THR A 151 -13.11 -1.10 -6.27
N LEU A 152 -13.95 -0.25 -6.84
CA LEU A 152 -14.32 -0.27 -8.25
C LEU A 152 -13.89 1.01 -8.95
N GLN A 153 -13.55 0.91 -10.23
CA GLN A 153 -13.33 2.04 -11.11
C GLN A 153 -14.56 2.18 -12.04
N PRO A 154 -15.46 3.15 -11.78
CA PRO A 154 -16.76 3.20 -12.44
C PRO A 154 -16.69 3.61 -13.91
N LYS A 155 -15.60 4.32 -14.29
CA LYS A 155 -15.38 4.75 -15.68
C LYS A 155 -13.97 4.37 -16.12
N GLU A 156 -13.88 3.79 -17.31
CA GLU A 156 -12.62 3.57 -17.97
C GLU A 156 -11.85 4.89 -18.12
N LYS A 157 -10.55 4.87 -17.88
CA LYS A 157 -9.65 6.04 -17.90
C LYS A 157 -9.92 7.15 -16.89
N SER A 158 -10.87 6.99 -15.96
CA SER A 158 -11.01 7.90 -14.82
C SER A 158 -10.06 7.46 -13.69
N LEU A 159 -9.47 8.40 -12.96
CA LEU A 159 -8.76 8.11 -11.72
C LEU A 159 -9.71 7.96 -10.52
N ALA A 160 -10.95 8.50 -10.63
CA ALA A 160 -11.95 8.39 -9.58
C ALA A 160 -12.34 6.92 -9.31
N LEU A 161 -12.55 6.61 -8.05
CA LEU A 161 -12.87 5.27 -7.55
C LEU A 161 -14.13 5.29 -6.67
N ILE A 162 -14.76 4.13 -6.54
CA ILE A 162 -15.81 3.89 -5.54
C ILE A 162 -15.33 2.74 -4.67
N SER A 163 -15.28 2.96 -3.36
CA SER A 163 -14.80 2.00 -2.38
C SER A 163 -15.89 1.65 -1.36
N GLU A 164 -15.83 0.46 -0.80
CA GLU A 164 -16.59 0.16 0.41
C GLU A 164 -16.10 1.04 1.56
N ASP A 165 -17.02 1.43 2.45
CA ASP A 165 -16.68 2.14 3.68
C ASP A 165 -16.15 1.16 4.73
N VAL A 166 -14.94 0.65 4.51
CA VAL A 166 -14.22 -0.17 5.46
C VAL A 166 -13.22 0.73 6.19
N ALA A 167 -13.33 0.75 7.52
CA ALA A 167 -12.54 1.67 8.34
C ALA A 167 -11.09 1.24 8.52
N GLU A 168 -10.79 -0.06 8.42
CA GLU A 168 -9.52 -0.60 8.89
C GLU A 168 -8.89 -1.59 7.91
N LEU A 169 -7.57 -1.53 7.85
CA LEU A 169 -6.67 -2.51 7.26
C LEU A 169 -5.87 -3.17 8.39
N PRO A 170 -6.34 -4.29 8.96
CA PRO A 170 -5.61 -4.98 10.02
C PRO A 170 -4.27 -5.53 9.53
N VAL A 171 -3.23 -5.40 10.35
CA VAL A 171 -1.85 -5.77 10.04
C VAL A 171 -1.32 -6.74 11.08
N ASP A 172 -0.53 -7.73 10.67
CA ASP A 172 0.15 -8.66 11.57
C ASP A 172 1.09 -7.93 12.53
N GLY A 173 0.68 -7.87 13.80
CA GLY A 173 1.41 -7.21 14.87
C GLY A 173 2.51 -8.07 15.51
N SER A 174 2.70 -9.32 15.08
CA SER A 174 3.72 -10.22 15.63
C SER A 174 5.15 -9.87 15.18
N VAL A 175 5.29 -9.07 14.12
CA VAL A 175 6.59 -8.68 13.55
C VAL A 175 7.21 -7.54 14.35
N LYS A 176 8.44 -7.72 14.83
CA LYS A 176 9.16 -6.71 15.62
C LYS A 176 9.53 -5.47 14.78
N GLY A 177 9.46 -4.30 15.41
CA GLY A 177 9.86 -3.03 14.77
C GLY A 177 8.88 -2.52 13.74
N MET A 178 7.72 -3.13 13.71
CA MET A 178 6.66 -2.71 12.81
C MET A 178 6.09 -1.34 13.17
N ILE A 179 5.54 -0.81 12.18
CA ILE A 179 4.78 0.39 11.90
C ILE A 179 4.42 1.18 13.16
N PRO A 180 4.72 2.48 13.16
CA PRO A 180 4.13 3.41 14.12
C PRO A 180 2.60 3.34 14.02
N ASP A 181 1.92 3.64 15.12
CA ASP A 181 0.46 3.72 15.18
C ASP A 181 -0.08 4.50 13.99
N ILE A 182 -0.73 3.80 13.07
CA ILE A 182 -1.42 4.35 11.91
C ILE A 182 -2.91 4.16 12.13
N VAL A 183 -3.64 5.25 12.21
CA VAL A 183 -5.11 5.21 12.33
C VAL A 183 -5.66 4.51 11.08
N GLY A 184 -6.45 3.45 11.29
CA GLY A 184 -6.95 2.61 10.20
C GLY A 184 -6.05 1.43 9.82
N MET A 185 -4.92 1.23 10.52
CA MET A 185 -4.06 0.04 10.35
C MET A 185 -3.75 -0.61 11.72
N PRO A 186 -4.76 -1.19 12.39
CA PRO A 186 -4.56 -1.80 13.70
C PRO A 186 -3.61 -3.00 13.62
N LEU A 187 -2.72 -3.09 14.62
CA LEU A 187 -1.83 -4.25 14.79
C LEU A 187 -2.59 -5.38 15.48
N GLU A 188 -2.74 -6.50 14.78
CA GLU A 188 -3.45 -7.67 15.29
C GLU A 188 -2.47 -8.68 15.91
N ALA A 189 -2.73 -9.02 17.17
CA ALA A 189 -1.92 -9.98 17.90
C ALA A 189 -2.19 -11.44 17.46
N ASP A 190 -3.40 -11.73 16.99
CA ASP A 190 -3.81 -13.05 16.49
C ASP A 190 -4.09 -13.04 14.99
N PHE A 191 -3.04 -12.79 14.21
CA PHE A 191 -3.10 -12.77 12.76
C PHE A 191 -3.55 -14.10 12.13
N PRO A 192 -3.23 -15.30 12.67
CA PRO A 192 -3.75 -16.55 12.14
C PRO A 192 -5.29 -16.63 12.13
N SER A 193 -5.96 -16.16 13.17
CA SER A 193 -7.43 -16.10 13.20
C SER A 193 -7.99 -15.12 12.16
N LEU A 194 -7.28 -14.06 11.88
CA LEU A 194 -7.60 -13.10 10.83
C LEU A 194 -7.52 -13.73 9.45
N ILE A 195 -6.46 -14.49 9.18
CA ILE A 195 -6.31 -15.24 7.92
C ILE A 195 -7.43 -16.27 7.76
N GLN A 196 -7.82 -16.95 8.83
CA GLN A 196 -8.95 -17.88 8.77
C GLN A 196 -10.25 -17.16 8.38
N ARG A 197 -10.54 -16.01 8.99
CA ARG A 197 -11.71 -15.18 8.61
C ARG A 197 -11.65 -14.79 7.13
N LYS A 198 -10.47 -14.41 6.63
CA LYS A 198 -10.24 -14.07 5.22
C LYS A 198 -10.55 -15.27 4.28
N ILE A 199 -10.08 -16.45 4.60
CA ILE A 199 -10.32 -17.68 3.83
C ILE A 199 -11.81 -18.00 3.81
N TYR A 200 -12.52 -17.88 4.95
CA TYR A 200 -13.97 -18.11 5.00
C TYR A 200 -14.72 -17.11 4.11
N THR A 201 -14.35 -15.83 4.14
CA THR A 201 -15.00 -14.81 3.30
C THR A 201 -14.83 -15.11 1.81
N TYR A 202 -13.65 -15.58 1.38
CA TYR A 202 -13.40 -15.92 -0.03
C TYR A 202 -14.11 -17.20 -0.51
N ASN A 203 -14.38 -18.15 0.38
CA ASN A 203 -15.06 -19.39 0.00
C ASN A 203 -16.59 -19.22 -0.10
N PHE A 204 -17.14 -18.08 0.30
CA PHE A 204 -18.57 -17.75 0.22
C PHE A 204 -18.92 -16.72 -0.88
N MET A 205 -17.96 -16.23 -1.63
CA MET A 205 -18.12 -15.37 -2.82
C MET A 205 -17.92 -16.17 -4.11
#